data_0009068ce6809bcd586b8e16baa46286
#
_entry.id   0009068ce6809bcd586b8e16baa46286
#
_cell.length_a   1.000
_cell.length_b   1.000
_cell.length_c   1.000
_cell.angle_alpha   90.00
_cell.angle_beta   90.00
_cell.angle_gamma   90.00
#
_symmetry.space_group_name_H-M   'P 1'
#
loop_
_entity.id
_entity.type
_entity.pdbx_description
1 polymer ?
#
loop_
_entity_poly.entity_id
_entity_poly.type
_entity_poly.pdbx_seq_one_letter_code
_entity_poly.pdbx_strand_id
1 'polypeptide(L)'
;MSDPLHNGEIAELLLQAAAEQEGHRKLALERASKEAWRWPEEAAVVAASGRPLTALKSVGPWVAEQIERWLEEPPPVPQADPIHRNFLTYAQVTTAIATDPTWLSEPHADLQVHTTDSDGHLELPDMVEAARATGLAYMSITDHSESLTIAHGQDAVRLKDQGVRIDALNEQLSPSGFRVLRSIEMDVFDNGEGDMDPAVLAELDLVLGAFHSKLRSTDDATERYLAALRNPDLHVLAHPTTRMFGRRAGLVADWPRVFAEAARLGKAVELDATPRRQDLPVDLARIAVAEGVRWFSMGSDAHYIEELDNLPFAMATAILAGVPRDRIIAYRSADDVVAWAAELRENVR
;
A
#
# COMPACT_ATOMS: atom_id res chain seq x y z
N MET A 1 -1.41 1.18 -33.88
CA MET A 1 -0.34 0.30 -33.36
C MET A 1 -0.79 -0.07 -31.96
N SER A 2 -0.73 -1.34 -31.59
CA SER A 2 -0.97 -1.75 -30.20
C SER A 2 0.11 -1.16 -29.30
N ASP A 3 -0.24 -0.82 -28.06
CA ASP A 3 0.76 -0.42 -27.08
C ASP A 3 1.80 -1.55 -26.90
N PRO A 4 3.09 -1.21 -26.68
CA PRO A 4 4.10 -2.22 -26.44
C PRO A 4 3.80 -3.01 -25.16
N LEU A 5 4.17 -4.30 -25.14
CA LEU A 5 4.04 -5.14 -23.94
C LEU A 5 4.76 -4.49 -22.76
N HIS A 6 4.09 -4.39 -21.62
CA HIS A 6 4.71 -3.99 -20.37
C HIS A 6 5.25 -5.19 -19.57
N ASN A 7 6.12 -4.94 -18.61
CA ASN A 7 6.81 -6.00 -17.86
C ASN A 7 5.89 -7.00 -17.16
N GLY A 8 4.71 -6.57 -16.70
CA GLY A 8 3.71 -7.47 -16.12
C GLY A 8 3.13 -8.46 -17.13
N GLU A 9 2.86 -8.01 -18.37
CA GLU A 9 2.41 -8.89 -19.46
C GLU A 9 3.51 -9.85 -19.89
N ILE A 10 4.75 -9.37 -19.95
CA ILE A 10 5.93 -10.22 -20.21
C ILE A 10 6.06 -11.27 -19.09
N ALA A 11 5.82 -10.92 -17.85
CA ALA A 11 5.85 -11.87 -16.73
C ALA A 11 4.83 -13.01 -16.92
N GLU A 12 3.60 -12.69 -17.31
CA GLU A 12 2.55 -13.70 -17.56
C GLU A 12 2.89 -14.57 -18.79
N LEU A 13 3.42 -13.98 -19.86
CA LEU A 13 3.90 -14.74 -21.02
C LEU A 13 5.06 -15.68 -20.68
N LEU A 14 5.98 -15.24 -19.83
CA LEU A 14 7.08 -16.08 -19.33
C LEU A 14 6.55 -17.26 -18.49
N LEU A 15 5.53 -17.05 -17.64
CA LEU A 15 4.89 -18.11 -16.88
C LEU A 15 4.18 -19.12 -17.80
N GLN A 16 3.46 -18.62 -18.81
CA GLN A 16 2.81 -19.49 -19.80
C GLN A 16 3.84 -20.34 -20.55
N ALA A 17 4.91 -19.70 -21.03
CA ALA A 17 5.99 -20.41 -21.72
C ALA A 17 6.70 -21.43 -20.80
N ALA A 18 6.83 -21.14 -19.50
CA ALA A 18 7.40 -22.06 -18.52
C ALA A 18 6.59 -23.35 -18.36
N ALA A 19 5.26 -23.28 -18.51
CA ALA A 19 4.38 -24.43 -18.40
C ALA A 19 4.62 -25.45 -19.53
N GLU A 20 5.19 -25.01 -20.67
CA GLU A 20 5.51 -25.83 -21.85
C GLU A 20 6.95 -26.36 -21.82
N GLN A 21 7.73 -26.05 -20.79
CA GLN A 21 9.13 -26.39 -20.66
C GLN A 21 9.39 -27.29 -19.44
N GLU A 22 10.56 -27.94 -19.45
CA GLU A 22 11.05 -28.75 -18.35
C GLU A 22 12.49 -28.35 -17.95
N GLY A 23 12.92 -28.78 -16.76
CA GLY A 23 14.30 -28.63 -16.29
C GLY A 23 14.77 -27.18 -16.21
N HIS A 24 15.98 -26.92 -16.68
CA HIS A 24 16.60 -25.58 -16.55
C HIS A 24 15.89 -24.47 -17.32
N ARG A 25 15.25 -24.81 -18.46
CA ARG A 25 14.50 -23.81 -19.24
C ARG A 25 13.28 -23.33 -18.51
N LYS A 26 12.50 -24.24 -17.91
CA LYS A 26 11.37 -23.92 -17.05
C LYS A 26 11.78 -22.98 -15.92
N LEU A 27 12.82 -23.36 -15.17
CA LEU A 27 13.33 -22.55 -14.07
C LEU A 27 13.84 -21.17 -14.49
N ALA A 28 14.43 -21.05 -15.68
CA ALA A 28 14.89 -19.77 -16.20
C ALA A 28 13.72 -18.84 -16.50
N LEU A 29 12.65 -19.33 -17.13
CA LEU A 29 11.43 -18.56 -17.41
C LEU A 29 10.70 -18.15 -16.12
N GLU A 30 10.54 -19.06 -15.16
CA GLU A 30 9.91 -18.78 -13.87
C GLU A 30 10.69 -17.71 -13.08
N ARG A 31 12.02 -17.75 -13.10
CA ARG A 31 12.87 -16.72 -12.47
C ARG A 31 12.73 -15.38 -13.16
N ALA A 32 12.79 -15.36 -14.49
CA ALA A 32 12.65 -14.14 -15.27
C ALA A 32 11.26 -13.53 -15.08
N SER A 33 10.18 -14.32 -15.09
CA SER A 33 8.83 -13.88 -14.80
C SER A 33 8.73 -13.19 -13.43
N LYS A 34 9.27 -13.82 -12.38
CA LYS A 34 9.28 -13.25 -11.04
C LYS A 34 10.04 -11.91 -10.95
N GLU A 35 11.17 -11.81 -11.67
CA GLU A 35 11.99 -10.59 -11.68
C GLU A 35 11.41 -9.52 -12.60
N ALA A 36 10.60 -9.85 -13.61
CA ALA A 36 9.99 -8.89 -14.51
C ALA A 36 9.12 -7.85 -13.77
N TRP A 37 8.45 -8.24 -12.68
CA TRP A 37 7.73 -7.31 -11.81
C TRP A 37 8.62 -6.27 -11.13
N ARG A 38 9.93 -6.55 -11.02
CA ARG A 38 10.92 -5.74 -10.31
C ARG A 38 11.94 -5.06 -11.22
N TRP A 39 11.88 -5.29 -12.54
CA TRP A 39 12.79 -4.59 -13.46
C TRP A 39 12.55 -3.08 -13.35
N PRO A 40 13.64 -2.30 -13.24
CA PRO A 40 13.53 -0.85 -13.04
C PRO A 40 13.04 -0.10 -14.29
N GLU A 41 13.15 -0.76 -15.47
CA GLU A 41 12.75 -0.22 -16.76
C GLU A 41 11.89 -1.25 -17.50
N GLU A 42 11.01 -0.76 -18.39
CA GLU A 42 10.26 -1.63 -19.27
C GLU A 42 11.22 -2.33 -20.27
N ALA A 43 11.06 -3.65 -20.44
CA ALA A 43 11.89 -4.42 -21.39
C ALA A 43 11.81 -3.85 -22.82
N ALA A 44 10.63 -3.35 -23.22
CA ALA A 44 10.42 -2.67 -24.49
C ALA A 44 11.30 -1.41 -24.64
N VAL A 45 11.47 -0.64 -23.56
CA VAL A 45 12.33 0.56 -23.55
C VAL A 45 13.82 0.17 -23.65
N VAL A 46 14.23 -0.87 -22.92
CA VAL A 46 15.60 -1.39 -22.98
C VAL A 46 15.94 -1.83 -24.41
N ALA A 47 15.07 -2.64 -25.04
CA ALA A 47 15.24 -3.10 -26.41
C ALA A 47 15.29 -1.94 -27.43
N ALA A 48 14.34 -0.99 -27.33
CA ALA A 48 14.28 0.17 -28.22
C ALA A 48 15.51 1.09 -28.10
N SER A 49 16.19 1.10 -26.95
CA SER A 49 17.45 1.84 -26.74
C SER A 49 18.69 1.16 -27.33
N GLY A 50 18.54 -0.06 -27.90
CA GLY A 50 19.64 -0.87 -28.41
C GLY A 50 20.49 -1.55 -27.33
N ARG A 51 20.07 -1.52 -26.07
CA ARG A 51 20.71 -2.26 -24.98
C ARG A 51 20.26 -3.73 -25.00
N PRO A 52 21.15 -4.67 -24.67
CA PRO A 52 20.77 -6.07 -24.61
C PRO A 52 19.81 -6.33 -23.43
N LEU A 53 18.76 -7.13 -23.66
CA LEU A 53 17.81 -7.51 -22.59
C LEU A 53 18.46 -8.36 -21.48
N THR A 54 19.64 -8.92 -21.73
CA THR A 54 20.45 -9.59 -20.71
C THR A 54 20.96 -8.66 -19.60
N ALA A 55 20.82 -7.34 -19.77
CA ALA A 55 21.03 -6.37 -18.70
C ALA A 55 19.94 -6.43 -17.62
N LEU A 56 18.76 -6.98 -17.93
CA LEU A 56 17.67 -7.18 -16.97
C LEU A 56 17.97 -8.41 -16.10
N LYS A 57 17.65 -8.29 -14.84
CA LYS A 57 17.91 -9.36 -13.85
C LYS A 57 17.20 -10.66 -14.24
N SER A 58 17.92 -11.77 -14.14
CA SER A 58 17.44 -13.12 -14.49
C SER A 58 17.12 -13.36 -15.98
N VAL A 59 17.53 -12.47 -16.87
CA VAL A 59 17.38 -12.63 -18.31
C VAL A 59 18.69 -13.14 -18.92
N GLY A 60 18.76 -14.43 -19.19
CA GLY A 60 19.85 -15.03 -19.97
C GLY A 60 19.62 -14.89 -21.49
N PRO A 61 20.61 -15.20 -22.33
CA PRO A 61 20.50 -14.99 -23.78
C PRO A 61 19.28 -15.66 -24.43
N TRP A 62 18.94 -16.88 -24.03
CA TRP A 62 17.77 -17.59 -24.54
C TRP A 62 16.43 -16.94 -24.12
N VAL A 63 16.34 -16.43 -22.89
CA VAL A 63 15.15 -15.70 -22.41
C VAL A 63 15.05 -14.35 -23.11
N ALA A 64 16.19 -13.67 -23.34
CA ALA A 64 16.23 -12.41 -24.08
C ALA A 64 15.67 -12.58 -25.49
N GLU A 65 16.15 -13.58 -26.24
CA GLU A 65 15.66 -13.91 -27.59
C GLU A 65 14.14 -14.18 -27.59
N GLN A 66 13.62 -14.82 -26.55
CA GLN A 66 12.18 -15.06 -26.42
C GLN A 66 11.40 -13.75 -26.23
N ILE A 67 11.87 -12.86 -25.35
CA ILE A 67 11.24 -11.56 -25.09
C ILE A 67 11.33 -10.65 -26.33
N GLU A 68 12.49 -10.61 -27.01
CA GLU A 68 12.69 -9.85 -28.26
C GLU A 68 11.67 -10.23 -29.32
N ARG A 69 11.45 -11.53 -29.55
CA ARG A 69 10.40 -12.01 -30.47
C ARG A 69 8.99 -11.53 -30.07
N TRP A 70 8.66 -11.54 -28.79
CA TRP A 70 7.36 -11.06 -28.32
C TRP A 70 7.21 -9.54 -28.46
N LEU A 71 8.30 -8.78 -28.32
CA LEU A 71 8.27 -7.34 -28.55
C LEU A 71 8.12 -6.99 -30.04
N GLU A 72 8.66 -7.80 -30.95
CA GLU A 72 8.51 -7.65 -32.40
C GLU A 72 7.12 -8.09 -32.87
N GLU A 73 6.64 -9.22 -32.40
CA GLU A 73 5.33 -9.80 -32.74
C GLU A 73 4.61 -10.23 -31.45
N PRO A 74 3.84 -9.32 -30.83
CA PRO A 74 3.19 -9.58 -29.56
C PRO A 74 2.15 -10.70 -29.66
N PRO A 75 2.32 -11.81 -28.90
CA PRO A 75 1.29 -12.84 -28.83
C PRO A 75 0.12 -12.36 -27.96
N PRO A 76 -1.03 -13.05 -28.02
CA PRO A 76 -2.10 -12.81 -27.05
C PRO A 76 -1.59 -13.01 -25.62
N VAL A 77 -1.74 -11.98 -24.79
CA VAL A 77 -1.35 -12.06 -23.39
C VAL A 77 -2.39 -12.89 -22.64
N PRO A 78 -1.97 -13.90 -21.84
CA PRO A 78 -2.89 -14.69 -21.04
C PRO A 78 -3.57 -13.79 -20.01
N GLN A 79 -4.82 -14.12 -19.64
CA GLN A 79 -5.46 -13.44 -18.53
C GLN A 79 -4.67 -13.72 -17.25
N ALA A 80 -4.18 -12.67 -16.60
CA ALA A 80 -3.45 -12.80 -15.35
C ALA A 80 -4.29 -13.51 -14.28
N ASP A 81 -3.65 -14.37 -13.51
CA ASP A 81 -4.27 -14.97 -12.31
C ASP A 81 -4.80 -13.84 -11.40
N PRO A 82 -5.97 -13.98 -10.78
CA PRO A 82 -6.50 -12.99 -9.85
C PRO A 82 -5.49 -12.52 -8.78
N ILE A 83 -4.56 -13.38 -8.37
CA ILE A 83 -3.50 -13.03 -7.39
C ILE A 83 -2.35 -12.19 -7.96
N HIS A 84 -2.29 -11.98 -9.29
CA HIS A 84 -1.32 -11.11 -9.98
C HIS A 84 -2.00 -9.89 -10.61
N ARG A 85 -3.32 -9.88 -10.66
CA ARG A 85 -4.07 -8.88 -11.43
C ARG A 85 -3.98 -7.49 -10.81
N ASN A 86 -3.84 -6.47 -11.68
CA ASN A 86 -3.85 -5.06 -11.27
C ASN A 86 -2.74 -4.67 -10.28
N PHE A 87 -1.61 -5.37 -10.29
CA PHE A 87 -0.38 -4.93 -9.64
C PHE A 87 0.48 -4.14 -10.62
N LEU A 88 1.07 -3.05 -10.16
CA LEU A 88 2.03 -2.26 -10.89
C LEU A 88 3.41 -2.91 -10.81
N THR A 89 4.15 -2.89 -11.92
CA THR A 89 5.58 -3.19 -11.92
C THR A 89 6.38 -1.99 -11.42
N TYR A 90 7.63 -2.21 -11.00
CA TYR A 90 8.53 -1.11 -10.64
C TYR A 90 8.73 -0.12 -11.79
N ALA A 91 8.82 -0.61 -13.04
CA ALA A 91 8.93 0.24 -14.22
C ALA A 91 7.70 1.14 -14.41
N GLN A 92 6.49 0.61 -14.20
CA GLN A 92 5.26 1.40 -14.27
C GLN A 92 5.20 2.46 -13.16
N VAL A 93 5.61 2.12 -11.94
CA VAL A 93 5.72 3.08 -10.83
C VAL A 93 6.68 4.21 -11.18
N THR A 94 7.90 3.87 -11.63
CA THR A 94 8.91 4.87 -12.04
C THR A 94 8.39 5.76 -13.16
N THR A 95 7.72 5.18 -14.16
CA THR A 95 7.13 5.92 -15.28
C THR A 95 6.02 6.85 -14.82
N ALA A 96 5.12 6.39 -13.95
CA ALA A 96 4.04 7.22 -13.42
C ALA A 96 4.59 8.42 -12.64
N ILE A 97 5.54 8.20 -11.73
CA ILE A 97 6.19 9.27 -10.97
C ILE A 97 6.92 10.26 -11.89
N ALA A 98 7.57 9.80 -12.96
CA ALA A 98 8.26 10.67 -13.91
C ALA A 98 7.31 11.62 -14.64
N THR A 99 6.00 11.39 -14.68
CA THR A 99 5.03 12.32 -15.27
C THR A 99 4.81 13.58 -14.42
N ASP A 100 4.99 13.46 -13.10
CA ASP A 100 4.95 14.58 -12.15
C ASP A 100 5.89 14.30 -10.95
N PRO A 101 7.19 14.65 -11.06
CA PRO A 101 8.16 14.43 -9.99
C PRO A 101 7.88 15.21 -8.70
N THR A 102 6.96 16.19 -8.74
CA THR A 102 6.59 16.96 -7.53
C THR A 102 5.95 16.11 -6.45
N TRP A 103 5.40 14.94 -6.81
CA TRP A 103 4.89 13.97 -5.83
C TRP A 103 5.97 13.50 -4.84
N LEU A 104 7.22 13.38 -5.28
CA LEU A 104 8.34 13.02 -4.40
C LEU A 104 8.96 14.21 -3.68
N SER A 105 8.96 15.40 -4.32
CA SER A 105 9.68 16.57 -3.79
C SER A 105 8.85 17.42 -2.84
N GLU A 106 7.52 17.33 -2.87
CA GLU A 106 6.69 18.02 -1.89
C GLU A 106 6.71 17.32 -0.53
N PRO A 107 6.67 18.07 0.58
CA PRO A 107 6.60 17.49 1.92
C PRO A 107 5.40 16.55 2.05
N HIS A 108 5.65 15.33 2.51
CA HIS A 108 4.62 14.31 2.73
C HIS A 108 4.95 13.46 3.94
N ALA A 109 3.97 12.66 4.37
CA ALA A 109 4.10 11.76 5.50
C ALA A 109 4.03 10.30 5.07
N ASP A 110 4.47 9.43 5.98
CA ASP A 110 4.11 8.01 5.99
C ASP A 110 3.12 7.76 7.14
N LEU A 111 1.91 7.31 6.80
CA LEU A 111 0.82 7.19 7.76
C LEU A 111 0.57 5.74 8.23
N GLN A 112 1.41 4.79 7.82
CA GLN A 112 1.36 3.41 8.30
C GLN A 112 2.76 2.81 8.40
N VAL A 113 3.27 2.69 9.63
CA VAL A 113 4.61 2.17 9.94
C VAL A 113 4.57 1.39 11.25
N HIS A 114 5.28 0.27 11.30
CA HIS A 114 5.33 -0.66 12.43
C HIS A 114 6.71 -0.67 13.12
N THR A 115 6.70 -0.97 14.41
CA THR A 115 7.90 -1.06 15.24
C THR A 115 7.97 -2.41 15.98
N THR A 116 9.01 -2.62 16.79
CA THR A 116 9.10 -3.80 17.67
C THR A 116 8.04 -3.82 18.78
N ASP A 117 7.22 -2.78 18.87
CA ASP A 117 6.04 -2.81 19.75
C ASP A 117 4.93 -3.72 19.19
N SER A 118 5.00 -4.11 17.92
CA SER A 118 4.21 -5.22 17.33
C SER A 118 5.13 -6.17 16.55
N ASP A 119 5.07 -6.18 15.23
CA ASP A 119 5.83 -7.08 14.37
C ASP A 119 6.84 -6.39 13.45
N GLY A 120 7.04 -5.09 13.61
CA GLY A 120 8.16 -4.39 12.99
C GLY A 120 9.51 -4.87 13.52
N HIS A 121 10.57 -4.54 12.80
CA HIS A 121 11.92 -5.03 13.12
C HIS A 121 12.84 -3.98 13.75
N LEU A 122 12.39 -2.73 13.88
CA LEU A 122 13.14 -1.63 14.51
C LEU A 122 12.43 -1.15 15.76
N GLU A 123 13.25 -0.77 16.75
CA GLU A 123 12.78 -0.01 17.90
C GLU A 123 12.21 1.35 17.45
N LEU A 124 11.25 1.87 18.21
CA LEU A 124 10.57 3.13 17.89
C LEU A 124 11.55 4.29 17.55
N PRO A 125 12.60 4.58 18.32
CA PRO A 125 13.53 5.68 17.99
C PRO A 125 14.29 5.45 16.67
N ASP A 126 14.67 4.20 16.39
CA ASP A 126 15.45 3.85 15.20
C ASP A 126 14.60 3.94 13.94
N MET A 127 13.33 3.49 14.02
CA MET A 127 12.37 3.63 12.91
C MET A 127 12.08 5.10 12.63
N VAL A 128 11.87 5.92 13.66
CA VAL A 128 11.64 7.36 13.52
C VAL A 128 12.84 8.07 12.88
N GLU A 129 14.06 7.75 13.29
CA GLU A 129 15.26 8.35 12.68
C GLU A 129 15.44 7.89 11.22
N ALA A 130 15.16 6.62 10.91
CA ALA A 130 15.18 6.13 9.54
C ALA A 130 14.15 6.86 8.67
N ALA A 131 12.92 7.00 9.14
CA ALA A 131 11.86 7.72 8.43
C ALA A 131 12.23 9.21 8.21
N ARG A 132 12.79 9.86 9.22
CA ARG A 132 13.28 11.25 9.09
C ARG A 132 14.39 11.37 8.05
N ALA A 133 15.26 10.37 7.95
CA ALA A 133 16.36 10.35 6.98
C ALA A 133 15.89 10.22 5.52
N THR A 134 14.69 9.67 5.27
CA THR A 134 14.09 9.64 3.91
C THR A 134 13.54 11.00 3.45
N GLY A 135 13.45 11.98 4.35
CA GLY A 135 12.95 13.33 4.04
C GLY A 135 11.44 13.50 4.26
N LEU A 136 10.79 12.57 4.96
CA LEU A 136 9.40 12.73 5.38
C LEU A 136 9.21 13.97 6.25
N ALA A 137 8.05 14.61 6.13
CA ALA A 137 7.68 15.77 6.96
C ALA A 137 7.24 15.33 8.38
N TYR A 138 6.56 14.20 8.47
CA TYR A 138 6.11 13.55 9.70
C TYR A 138 5.74 12.10 9.42
N MET A 139 5.43 11.32 10.44
CA MET A 139 5.00 9.94 10.30
C MET A 139 3.96 9.56 11.36
N SER A 140 3.30 8.44 11.15
CA SER A 140 2.39 7.80 12.12
C SER A 140 2.94 6.41 12.50
N ILE A 141 2.95 6.11 13.79
CA ILE A 141 3.24 4.75 14.27
C ILE A 141 1.92 4.02 14.44
N THR A 142 1.77 2.91 13.73
CA THR A 142 0.52 2.15 13.58
C THR A 142 0.69 0.68 13.98
N ASP A 143 1.42 0.42 15.03
CA ASP A 143 1.58 -0.94 15.56
C ASP A 143 0.21 -1.62 15.76
N HIS A 144 0.15 -2.92 15.56
CA HIS A 144 -1.08 -3.70 15.61
C HIS A 144 -1.71 -3.73 17.01
N SER A 145 -3.05 -3.81 17.06
CA SER A 145 -3.83 -4.00 18.29
C SER A 145 -3.89 -5.46 18.75
N GLU A 146 -4.38 -5.69 19.96
CA GLU A 146 -4.19 -6.92 20.74
C GLU A 146 -4.76 -8.20 20.11
N SER A 147 -5.82 -8.11 19.29
CA SER A 147 -6.42 -9.29 18.66
C SER A 147 -5.48 -9.96 17.66
N LEU A 148 -4.57 -9.23 17.07
CA LEU A 148 -3.58 -9.78 16.14
C LEU A 148 -2.37 -10.36 16.90
N THR A 149 -2.60 -11.46 17.61
CA THR A 149 -1.60 -12.11 18.46
C THR A 149 -0.36 -12.59 17.70
N ILE A 150 -0.50 -12.95 16.41
CA ILE A 150 0.61 -13.39 15.55
C ILE A 150 1.58 -12.24 15.26
N ALA A 151 1.10 -11.00 15.28
CA ALA A 151 1.90 -9.78 15.13
C ALA A 151 2.28 -9.15 16.48
N HIS A 152 2.09 -9.84 17.59
CA HIS A 152 2.38 -9.35 18.95
C HIS A 152 1.61 -8.06 19.30
N GLY A 153 0.41 -7.90 18.78
CA GLY A 153 -0.40 -6.70 18.92
C GLY A 153 -0.49 -6.16 20.35
N GLN A 154 -0.61 -4.85 20.46
CA GLN A 154 -0.55 -4.10 21.70
C GLN A 154 -1.90 -4.09 22.43
N ASP A 155 -1.89 -4.35 23.72
CA ASP A 155 -3.00 -4.02 24.62
C ASP A 155 -3.01 -2.52 24.97
N ALA A 156 -4.06 -2.09 25.67
CA ALA A 156 -4.24 -0.69 26.07
C ALA A 156 -3.07 -0.14 26.93
N VAL A 157 -2.41 -0.98 27.72
CA VAL A 157 -1.31 -0.54 28.61
C VAL A 157 -0.07 -0.27 27.79
N ARG A 158 0.29 -1.20 26.88
CA ARG A 158 1.44 -1.06 25.97
C ARG A 158 1.26 0.13 25.02
N LEU A 159 0.05 0.31 24.49
CA LEU A 159 -0.25 1.44 23.59
C LEU A 159 -0.11 2.80 24.31
N LYS A 160 -0.55 2.90 25.57
CA LYS A 160 -0.34 4.11 26.36
C LYS A 160 1.14 4.36 26.67
N ASP A 161 1.91 3.32 26.98
CA ASP A 161 3.37 3.43 27.18
C ASP A 161 4.07 3.89 25.89
N GLN A 162 3.69 3.35 24.74
CA GLN A 162 4.18 3.82 23.44
C GLN A 162 3.87 5.30 23.22
N GLY A 163 2.64 5.74 23.55
CA GLY A 163 2.25 7.15 23.46
C GLY A 163 3.17 8.07 24.28
N VAL A 164 3.50 7.68 25.52
CA VAL A 164 4.45 8.43 26.36
C VAL A 164 5.85 8.51 25.72
N ARG A 165 6.33 7.42 25.13
CA ARG A 165 7.62 7.39 24.41
C ARG A 165 7.61 8.25 23.17
N ILE A 166 6.50 8.26 22.42
CA ILE A 166 6.30 9.15 21.25
C ILE A 166 6.32 10.62 21.68
N ASP A 167 5.64 10.99 22.77
CA ASP A 167 5.64 12.36 23.28
C ASP A 167 7.07 12.82 23.64
N ALA A 168 7.83 11.97 24.34
CA ALA A 168 9.22 12.26 24.66
C ALA A 168 10.13 12.39 23.43
N LEU A 169 9.88 11.60 22.37
CA LEU A 169 10.56 11.76 21.09
C LEU A 169 10.18 13.06 20.39
N ASN A 170 8.90 13.43 20.39
CA ASN A 170 8.40 14.66 19.77
C ASN A 170 9.01 15.90 20.44
N GLU A 171 9.23 15.90 21.76
CA GLU A 171 9.94 16.96 22.45
C GLU A 171 11.38 17.11 21.94
N GLN A 172 12.09 16.01 21.71
CA GLN A 172 13.45 16.00 21.18
C GLN A 172 13.51 16.41 19.71
N LEU A 173 12.51 16.03 18.90
CA LEU A 173 12.40 16.29 17.47
C LEU A 173 11.89 17.71 17.15
N SER A 174 11.27 18.38 18.12
CA SER A 174 10.67 19.72 17.94
C SER A 174 11.58 20.73 17.24
N PRO A 175 12.90 20.81 17.48
CA PRO A 175 13.77 21.73 16.75
C PRO A 175 13.92 21.42 15.25
N SER A 176 13.65 20.20 14.82
CA SER A 176 13.70 19.77 13.41
C SER A 176 12.40 20.03 12.67
N GLY A 177 11.29 20.24 13.39
CA GLY A 177 9.94 20.29 12.85
C GLY A 177 9.33 18.95 12.49
N PHE A 178 10.06 17.81 12.66
CA PHE A 178 9.53 16.48 12.43
C PHE A 178 8.62 16.06 13.60
N ARG A 179 7.51 15.39 13.29
CA ARG A 179 6.53 14.92 14.29
C ARG A 179 6.17 13.46 14.06
N VAL A 180 5.98 12.73 15.14
CA VAL A 180 5.43 11.37 15.16
C VAL A 180 4.01 11.43 15.69
N LEU A 181 3.03 10.93 14.94
CA LEU A 181 1.64 10.82 15.39
C LEU A 181 1.46 9.53 16.21
N ARG A 182 0.70 9.62 17.29
CA ARG A 182 0.25 8.47 18.06
C ARG A 182 -0.92 7.83 17.32
N SER A 183 -0.76 6.59 16.93
CA SER A 183 -1.76 5.89 16.12
C SER A 183 -1.79 4.40 16.46
N ILE A 184 -2.63 3.67 15.77
CA ILE A 184 -2.78 2.21 15.85
C ILE A 184 -3.32 1.66 14.53
N GLU A 185 -2.91 0.48 14.13
CA GLU A 185 -3.66 -0.35 13.20
C GLU A 185 -4.56 -1.28 14.01
N MET A 186 -5.81 -0.84 14.20
CA MET A 186 -6.82 -1.52 14.98
C MET A 186 -7.47 -2.66 14.18
N ASP A 187 -7.50 -3.88 14.74
CA ASP A 187 -8.26 -4.97 14.12
C ASP A 187 -9.77 -4.71 14.24
N VAL A 188 -10.49 -4.91 13.13
CA VAL A 188 -11.92 -4.67 13.05
C VAL A 188 -12.66 -5.99 12.84
N PHE A 189 -13.60 -6.28 13.73
CA PHE A 189 -14.43 -7.47 13.70
C PHE A 189 -15.52 -7.38 12.61
N ASP A 190 -16.19 -8.51 12.35
CA ASP A 190 -17.24 -8.60 11.33
C ASP A 190 -18.42 -7.66 11.57
N ASN A 191 -18.68 -7.32 12.84
CA ASN A 191 -19.75 -6.40 13.25
C ASN A 191 -19.34 -4.91 13.19
N GLY A 192 -18.10 -4.63 12.80
CA GLY A 192 -17.54 -3.27 12.71
C GLY A 192 -16.97 -2.72 14.02
N GLU A 193 -17.05 -3.46 15.13
CA GLU A 193 -16.38 -3.08 16.36
C GLU A 193 -14.87 -3.26 16.23
N GLY A 194 -14.10 -2.34 16.82
CA GLY A 194 -12.67 -2.49 16.99
C GLY A 194 -12.34 -3.32 18.23
N ASP A 195 -11.14 -3.85 18.28
CA ASP A 195 -10.63 -4.65 19.40
C ASP A 195 -9.99 -3.81 20.53
N MET A 196 -10.14 -2.50 20.49
CA MET A 196 -9.56 -1.57 21.48
C MET A 196 -10.65 -0.73 22.14
N ASP A 197 -10.52 -0.45 23.44
CA ASP A 197 -11.43 0.42 24.19
C ASP A 197 -11.51 1.83 23.55
N PRO A 198 -12.71 2.32 23.23
CA PRO A 198 -12.90 3.67 22.68
C PRO A 198 -12.28 4.79 23.51
N ALA A 199 -12.18 4.63 24.84
CA ALA A 199 -11.52 5.61 25.70
C ALA A 199 -10.00 5.68 25.46
N VAL A 200 -9.39 4.55 25.09
CA VAL A 200 -7.95 4.49 24.70
C VAL A 200 -7.76 5.08 23.31
N LEU A 201 -8.65 4.73 22.36
CA LEU A 201 -8.61 5.26 21.00
C LEU A 201 -8.77 6.79 20.95
N ALA A 202 -9.52 7.35 21.89
CA ALA A 202 -9.72 8.80 22.00
C ALA A 202 -8.42 9.58 22.35
N GLU A 203 -7.42 8.91 22.90
CA GLU A 203 -6.11 9.51 23.23
C GLU A 203 -5.14 9.52 22.01
N LEU A 204 -5.52 8.89 20.88
CA LEU A 204 -4.68 8.78 19.67
C LEU A 204 -4.95 9.93 18.69
N ASP A 205 -3.92 10.31 17.93
CA ASP A 205 -4.01 11.30 16.87
C ASP A 205 -4.75 10.73 15.64
N LEU A 206 -4.53 9.45 15.32
CA LEU A 206 -5.11 8.77 14.15
C LEU A 206 -5.41 7.30 14.48
N VAL A 207 -6.44 6.72 13.87
CA VAL A 207 -6.78 5.29 13.98
C VAL A 207 -7.02 4.72 12.59
N LEU A 208 -6.21 3.75 12.21
CA LEU A 208 -6.41 2.92 11.05
C LEU A 208 -7.21 1.68 11.49
N GLY A 209 -8.21 1.29 10.70
CA GLY A 209 -8.95 0.05 10.93
C GLY A 209 -8.71 -0.94 9.81
N ALA A 210 -8.32 -2.14 10.17
CA ALA A 210 -7.94 -3.20 9.25
C ALA A 210 -8.67 -4.51 9.50
N PHE A 211 -8.79 -5.32 8.47
CA PHE A 211 -9.27 -6.68 8.59
C PHE A 211 -8.12 -7.68 8.52
N HIS A 212 -7.95 -8.49 9.57
CA HIS A 212 -6.95 -9.57 9.63
C HIS A 212 -7.56 -10.96 9.72
N SER A 213 -8.89 -11.05 9.78
CA SER A 213 -9.64 -12.31 9.82
C SER A 213 -10.40 -12.58 8.53
N LYS A 214 -10.65 -13.85 8.20
CA LYS A 214 -11.44 -14.30 7.03
C LYS A 214 -10.93 -13.79 5.68
N LEU A 215 -9.64 -13.49 5.55
CA LEU A 215 -9.01 -12.87 4.38
C LEU A 215 -9.05 -13.71 3.10
N ARG A 216 -9.51 -14.95 3.17
CA ARG A 216 -9.67 -15.86 2.02
C ARG A 216 -11.13 -16.17 1.72
N SER A 217 -12.08 -15.47 2.39
CA SER A 217 -13.49 -15.62 2.05
C SER A 217 -13.74 -15.14 0.63
N THR A 218 -14.61 -15.85 -0.07
CA THR A 218 -15.15 -15.47 -1.38
C THR A 218 -16.57 -14.91 -1.27
N ASP A 219 -17.10 -14.86 -0.04
CA ASP A 219 -18.41 -14.28 0.24
C ASP A 219 -18.34 -12.75 0.10
N ASP A 220 -19.48 -12.15 -0.20
CA ASP A 220 -19.62 -10.71 -0.24
C ASP A 220 -19.39 -10.07 1.15
N ALA A 221 -18.35 -9.26 1.27
CA ALA A 221 -17.96 -8.60 2.50
C ALA A 221 -18.54 -7.18 2.66
N THR A 222 -19.43 -6.74 1.77
CA THR A 222 -19.96 -5.37 1.73
C THR A 222 -20.48 -4.91 3.08
N GLU A 223 -21.35 -5.69 3.75
CA GLU A 223 -21.92 -5.29 5.05
C GLU A 223 -20.85 -5.18 6.15
N ARG A 224 -19.81 -6.02 6.10
CA ARG A 224 -18.66 -5.92 7.01
C ARG A 224 -17.92 -4.59 6.84
N TYR A 225 -17.68 -4.15 5.59
CA TYR A 225 -17.07 -2.84 5.33
C TYR A 225 -17.95 -1.69 5.79
N LEU A 226 -19.25 -1.75 5.52
CA LEU A 226 -20.19 -0.72 5.96
C LEU A 226 -20.24 -0.62 7.47
N ALA A 227 -20.21 -1.75 8.19
CA ALA A 227 -20.16 -1.78 9.65
C ALA A 227 -18.86 -1.15 10.16
N ALA A 228 -17.71 -1.51 9.58
CA ALA A 228 -16.41 -0.93 9.94
C ALA A 228 -16.36 0.59 9.71
N LEU A 229 -16.82 1.07 8.56
CA LEU A 229 -16.85 2.50 8.25
C LEU A 229 -17.75 3.31 9.20
N ARG A 230 -18.80 2.70 9.76
CA ARG A 230 -19.69 3.33 10.75
C ARG A 230 -19.10 3.38 12.16
N ASN A 231 -17.98 2.69 12.40
CA ASN A 231 -17.27 2.79 13.67
C ASN A 231 -16.76 4.25 13.85
N PRO A 232 -17.18 4.98 14.90
CA PRO A 232 -16.81 6.38 15.10
C PRO A 232 -15.31 6.58 15.31
N ASP A 233 -14.63 5.59 15.86
CA ASP A 233 -13.22 5.67 16.22
C ASP A 233 -12.28 5.32 15.05
N LEU A 234 -12.78 4.72 13.95
CA LEU A 234 -12.02 4.47 12.73
C LEU A 234 -11.94 5.74 11.88
N HIS A 235 -10.74 6.16 11.49
CA HIS A 235 -10.52 7.31 10.59
C HIS A 235 -10.13 6.88 9.17
N VAL A 236 -9.27 5.87 9.06
CA VAL A 236 -8.76 5.34 7.80
C VAL A 236 -9.13 3.86 7.68
N LEU A 237 -9.69 3.45 6.55
CA LEU A 237 -9.82 2.03 6.20
C LEU A 237 -8.50 1.57 5.57
N ALA A 238 -7.70 0.83 6.32
CA ALA A 238 -6.37 0.37 5.93
C ALA A 238 -6.45 -0.80 4.94
N HIS A 239 -5.51 -0.83 3.96
CA HIS A 239 -5.38 -1.87 2.91
C HIS A 239 -6.70 -2.60 2.59
N PRO A 240 -7.69 -1.86 2.03
CA PRO A 240 -9.10 -2.24 2.06
C PRO A 240 -9.41 -3.61 1.47
N THR A 241 -8.76 -4.01 0.38
CA THR A 241 -9.07 -5.30 -0.25
C THR A 241 -8.36 -6.47 0.43
N THR A 242 -7.34 -6.20 1.26
CA THR A 242 -6.47 -7.21 1.89
C THR A 242 -5.76 -8.12 0.88
N ARG A 243 -5.63 -7.70 -0.38
CA ARG A 243 -4.96 -8.45 -1.45
C ARG A 243 -3.49 -8.69 -1.14
N MET A 244 -2.90 -9.71 -1.75
CA MET A 244 -1.47 -10.00 -1.61
C MET A 244 -0.94 -10.73 -2.84
N PHE A 245 0.05 -10.14 -3.51
CA PHE A 245 0.67 -10.67 -4.71
C PHE A 245 1.09 -12.14 -4.57
N GLY A 246 0.67 -12.98 -5.49
CA GLY A 246 0.98 -14.40 -5.52
C GLY A 246 0.34 -15.22 -4.38
N ARG A 247 -0.59 -14.67 -3.60
CA ARG A 247 -1.18 -15.36 -2.43
C ARG A 247 -2.69 -15.27 -2.34
N ARG A 248 -3.28 -14.09 -2.54
CA ARG A 248 -4.74 -13.87 -2.46
C ARG A 248 -5.17 -12.66 -3.28
N ALA A 249 -6.33 -12.77 -3.92
CA ALA A 249 -6.87 -11.73 -4.78
C ALA A 249 -7.50 -10.56 -4.01
N GLY A 250 -7.75 -10.75 -2.72
CA GLY A 250 -8.46 -9.80 -1.87
C GLY A 250 -9.93 -10.18 -1.64
N LEU A 251 -10.58 -9.46 -0.73
CA LEU A 251 -11.99 -9.65 -0.41
C LEU A 251 -12.89 -9.11 -1.53
N VAL A 252 -14.06 -9.72 -1.68
CA VAL A 252 -15.09 -9.32 -2.64
C VAL A 252 -16.12 -8.45 -1.94
N ALA A 253 -16.43 -7.28 -2.53
CA ALA A 253 -17.47 -6.38 -2.02
C ALA A 253 -18.09 -5.58 -3.17
N ASP A 254 -19.25 -4.99 -2.92
CA ASP A 254 -19.81 -3.89 -3.73
C ASP A 254 -19.01 -2.62 -3.45
N TRP A 255 -17.84 -2.50 -4.11
CA TRP A 255 -16.91 -1.40 -3.88
C TRP A 255 -17.51 -0.02 -4.10
N PRO A 256 -18.34 0.23 -5.13
CA PRO A 256 -19.06 1.49 -5.25
C PRO A 256 -19.85 1.85 -3.97
N ARG A 257 -20.59 0.90 -3.42
CA ARG A 257 -21.37 1.10 -2.20
C ARG A 257 -20.49 1.35 -0.96
N VAL A 258 -19.38 0.63 -0.84
CA VAL A 258 -18.40 0.83 0.24
C VAL A 258 -17.78 2.23 0.17
N PHE A 259 -17.35 2.65 -1.03
CA PHE A 259 -16.73 3.96 -1.20
C PHE A 259 -17.74 5.12 -1.08
N ALA A 260 -18.97 4.94 -1.53
CA ALA A 260 -20.04 5.92 -1.28
C ALA A 260 -20.28 6.12 0.22
N GLU A 261 -20.23 5.06 1.03
CA GLU A 261 -20.37 5.17 2.49
C GLU A 261 -19.14 5.84 3.12
N ALA A 262 -17.92 5.51 2.68
CA ALA A 262 -16.69 6.19 3.13
C ALA A 262 -16.76 7.70 2.82
N ALA A 263 -17.21 8.07 1.61
CA ALA A 263 -17.41 9.44 1.18
C ALA A 263 -18.44 10.17 2.07
N ARG A 264 -19.58 9.53 2.32
CA ARG A 264 -20.67 10.09 3.16
C ARG A 264 -20.22 10.35 4.59
N LEU A 265 -19.36 9.47 5.14
CA LEU A 265 -18.85 9.57 6.51
C LEU A 265 -17.57 10.43 6.62
N GLY A 266 -16.99 10.87 5.50
CA GLY A 266 -15.76 11.64 5.48
C GLY A 266 -14.52 10.82 5.86
N LYS A 267 -14.61 9.48 5.86
CA LYS A 267 -13.49 8.57 6.18
C LYS A 267 -12.49 8.53 5.05
N ALA A 268 -11.22 8.31 5.39
CA ALA A 268 -10.19 8.05 4.39
C ALA A 268 -10.12 6.57 4.01
N VAL A 269 -9.69 6.34 2.78
CA VAL A 269 -9.37 5.01 2.25
C VAL A 269 -7.89 4.98 1.93
N GLU A 270 -7.20 3.91 2.35
CA GLU A 270 -5.76 3.83 2.18
C GLU A 270 -5.34 3.47 0.76
N LEU A 271 -4.19 4.02 0.38
CA LEU A 271 -3.33 3.56 -0.70
C LEU A 271 -2.07 2.98 -0.04
N ASP A 272 -2.11 1.68 0.27
CA ASP A 272 -0.98 0.94 0.82
C ASP A 272 0.10 0.77 -0.26
N ALA A 273 1.30 1.22 0.07
CA ALA A 273 2.43 1.25 -0.84
C ALA A 273 3.24 -0.05 -0.88
N THR A 274 2.98 -1.01 0.01
CA THR A 274 3.73 -2.28 0.00
C THR A 274 3.67 -2.94 -1.38
N PRO A 275 4.79 -3.20 -2.07
CA PRO A 275 4.79 -3.80 -3.41
C PRO A 275 4.04 -5.14 -3.48
N ARG A 276 3.87 -5.79 -2.35
CA ARG A 276 3.15 -7.06 -2.23
C ARG A 276 1.64 -6.89 -2.03
N ARG A 277 1.16 -5.70 -1.63
CA ARG A 277 -0.27 -5.38 -1.46
C ARG A 277 -0.75 -4.42 -2.55
N GLN A 278 -0.17 -3.22 -2.64
CA GLN A 278 -0.62 -2.14 -3.53
C GLN A 278 -2.15 -1.98 -3.43
N ASP A 279 -2.62 -1.67 -2.26
CA ASP A 279 -4.02 -1.69 -1.89
C ASP A 279 -4.50 -0.29 -1.44
N LEU A 280 -5.33 0.35 -2.23
CA LEU A 280 -6.14 -0.06 -3.38
C LEU A 280 -5.33 -0.21 -4.69
N PRO A 281 -5.74 -1.15 -5.56
CA PRO A 281 -5.31 -1.13 -6.95
C PRO A 281 -5.92 0.05 -7.73
N VAL A 282 -5.28 0.42 -8.84
CA VAL A 282 -5.64 1.61 -9.64
C VAL A 282 -7.11 1.66 -10.05
N ASP A 283 -7.69 0.52 -10.45
CA ASP A 283 -9.09 0.43 -10.87
C ASP A 283 -10.06 0.72 -9.72
N LEU A 284 -9.80 0.18 -8.53
CA LEU A 284 -10.62 0.48 -7.36
C LEU A 284 -10.41 1.90 -6.85
N ALA A 285 -9.19 2.43 -6.91
CA ALA A 285 -8.94 3.83 -6.58
C ALA A 285 -9.72 4.79 -7.51
N ARG A 286 -9.86 4.46 -8.82
CA ARG A 286 -10.73 5.20 -9.75
C ARG A 286 -12.20 5.15 -9.34
N ILE A 287 -12.69 3.99 -8.91
CA ILE A 287 -14.06 3.85 -8.41
C ILE A 287 -14.23 4.70 -7.15
N ALA A 288 -13.28 4.67 -6.21
CA ALA A 288 -13.32 5.49 -5.01
C ALA A 288 -13.39 7.00 -5.32
N VAL A 289 -12.62 7.47 -6.32
CA VAL A 289 -12.70 8.86 -6.81
C VAL A 289 -14.08 9.17 -7.38
N ALA A 290 -14.64 8.26 -8.21
CA ALA A 290 -15.94 8.43 -8.85
C ALA A 290 -17.09 8.46 -7.83
N GLU A 291 -17.01 7.64 -6.77
CA GLU A 291 -18.00 7.62 -5.67
C GLU A 291 -17.82 8.78 -4.67
N GLY A 292 -16.85 9.66 -4.91
CA GLY A 292 -16.70 10.90 -4.15
C GLY A 292 -15.90 10.76 -2.86
N VAL A 293 -15.12 9.69 -2.67
CA VAL A 293 -14.17 9.58 -1.54
C VAL A 293 -13.30 10.84 -1.52
N ARG A 294 -13.42 11.60 -0.44
CA ARG A 294 -12.74 12.88 -0.31
C ARG A 294 -11.29 12.72 0.11
N TRP A 295 -11.01 11.75 0.98
CA TRP A 295 -9.70 11.60 1.59
C TRP A 295 -9.11 10.22 1.31
N PHE A 296 -7.84 10.23 0.93
CA PHE A 296 -7.03 9.03 0.79
C PHE A 296 -5.85 9.11 1.77
N SER A 297 -5.57 8.03 2.48
CA SER A 297 -4.34 7.85 3.23
C SER A 297 -3.25 7.29 2.32
N MET A 298 -2.00 7.41 2.76
CA MET A 298 -0.86 6.81 2.09
C MET A 298 0.11 6.31 3.17
N GLY A 299 0.43 5.03 3.14
CA GLY A 299 1.34 4.36 4.07
C GLY A 299 2.24 3.37 3.35
N SER A 300 3.46 3.21 3.84
CA SER A 300 4.40 2.19 3.34
C SER A 300 4.09 0.80 3.89
N ASP A 301 3.37 0.70 5.00
CA ASP A 301 3.18 -0.51 5.81
C ASP A 301 4.56 -1.11 6.18
N ALA A 302 5.53 -0.21 6.50
CA ALA A 302 6.92 -0.59 6.69
C ALA A 302 7.12 -1.30 8.02
N HIS A 303 7.76 -2.48 7.93
CA HIS A 303 8.24 -3.28 9.05
C HIS A 303 9.78 -3.30 9.11
N TYR A 304 10.45 -2.89 8.02
CA TYR A 304 11.89 -2.78 7.84
C TYR A 304 12.26 -1.41 7.28
N ILE A 305 13.52 -0.99 7.46
CA ILE A 305 14.00 0.32 6.95
C ILE A 305 13.79 0.45 5.44
N GLU A 306 14.09 -0.59 4.68
CA GLU A 306 14.03 -0.58 3.23
C GLU A 306 12.59 -0.43 2.71
N GLU A 307 11.59 -0.71 3.52
CA GLU A 307 10.19 -0.61 3.15
C GLU A 307 9.66 0.84 3.24
N LEU A 308 10.34 1.73 3.96
CA LEU A 308 10.05 3.17 3.93
C LEU A 308 10.17 3.78 2.52
N ASP A 309 10.98 3.16 1.65
CA ASP A 309 11.15 3.57 0.25
C ASP A 309 9.99 3.14 -0.66
N ASN A 310 8.94 2.48 -0.13
CA ASN A 310 7.83 1.97 -0.92
C ASN A 310 6.76 3.02 -1.28
N LEU A 311 6.70 4.18 -0.62
CA LEU A 311 5.69 5.21 -0.86
C LEU A 311 5.45 5.56 -2.34
N PRO A 312 6.44 5.50 -3.25
CA PRO A 312 6.23 5.69 -4.68
C PRO A 312 5.15 4.78 -5.30
N PHE A 313 4.88 3.60 -4.74
CA PHE A 313 3.80 2.71 -5.24
C PHE A 313 2.41 3.31 -4.98
N ALA A 314 2.17 3.86 -3.79
CA ALA A 314 0.92 4.57 -3.48
C ALA A 314 0.78 5.84 -4.32
N MET A 315 1.87 6.61 -4.48
CA MET A 315 1.89 7.80 -5.33
C MET A 315 1.56 7.46 -6.78
N ALA A 316 2.19 6.42 -7.35
CA ALA A 316 1.92 5.95 -8.71
C ALA A 316 0.46 5.51 -8.87
N THR A 317 -0.08 4.79 -7.89
CA THR A 317 -1.51 4.41 -7.88
C THR A 317 -2.40 5.64 -7.91
N ALA A 318 -2.10 6.66 -7.09
CA ALA A 318 -2.86 7.91 -7.05
C ALA A 318 -2.79 8.66 -8.40
N ILE A 319 -1.61 8.79 -8.99
CA ILE A 319 -1.39 9.44 -10.30
C ILE A 319 -2.20 8.71 -11.37
N LEU A 320 -2.06 7.40 -11.47
CA LEU A 320 -2.71 6.59 -12.50
C LEU A 320 -4.24 6.51 -12.32
N ALA A 321 -4.72 6.60 -11.08
CA ALA A 321 -6.14 6.64 -10.78
C ALA A 321 -6.76 8.04 -10.95
N GLY A 322 -5.94 9.08 -11.04
CA GLY A 322 -6.39 10.47 -11.10
C GLY A 322 -6.88 10.98 -9.74
N VAL A 323 -6.33 10.47 -8.64
CA VAL A 323 -6.58 11.01 -7.29
C VAL A 323 -5.90 12.36 -7.18
N PRO A 324 -6.63 13.45 -6.90
CA PRO A 324 -6.01 14.75 -6.68
C PRO A 324 -5.12 14.73 -5.44
N ARG A 325 -3.89 15.27 -5.54
CA ARG A 325 -2.92 15.25 -4.44
C ARG A 325 -3.43 15.95 -3.18
N ASP A 326 -4.22 17.00 -3.32
CA ASP A 326 -4.87 17.70 -2.20
C ASP A 326 -5.94 16.88 -1.47
N ARG A 327 -6.33 15.72 -2.01
CA ARG A 327 -7.18 14.73 -1.33
C ARG A 327 -6.38 13.66 -0.60
N ILE A 328 -5.05 13.66 -0.68
CA ILE A 328 -4.20 12.71 0.05
C ILE A 328 -3.77 13.37 1.35
N ILE A 329 -4.26 12.82 2.47
CA ILE A 329 -4.02 13.40 3.81
C ILE A 329 -2.54 13.41 4.19
N ALA A 330 -1.72 12.51 3.63
CA ALA A 330 -0.27 12.47 3.84
C ALA A 330 0.47 13.72 3.31
N TYR A 331 -0.13 14.52 2.41
CA TYR A 331 0.42 15.79 1.95
C TYR A 331 -0.11 17.01 2.74
N ARG A 332 -0.94 16.77 3.76
CA ARG A 332 -1.37 17.82 4.69
C ARG A 332 -0.38 17.95 5.84
N SER A 333 -0.49 19.03 6.61
CA SER A 333 0.28 19.12 7.86
C SER A 333 -0.20 18.11 8.90
N ALA A 334 0.67 17.72 9.82
CA ALA A 334 0.31 16.85 10.94
C ALA A 334 -0.88 17.41 11.75
N ASP A 335 -0.90 18.73 11.98
CA ASP A 335 -1.99 19.38 12.70
C ASP A 335 -3.32 19.31 11.95
N ASP A 336 -3.32 19.47 10.62
CA ASP A 336 -4.53 19.31 9.81
C ASP A 336 -5.07 17.89 9.84
N VAL A 337 -4.20 16.87 9.85
CA VAL A 337 -4.62 15.46 9.94
C VAL A 337 -5.21 15.16 11.29
N VAL A 338 -4.60 15.62 12.37
CA VAL A 338 -5.11 15.47 13.75
C VAL A 338 -6.47 16.19 13.90
N ALA A 339 -6.59 17.41 13.39
CA ALA A 339 -7.84 18.17 13.43
C ALA A 339 -8.96 17.46 12.65
N TRP A 340 -8.67 16.95 11.45
CA TRP A 340 -9.62 16.17 10.66
C TRP A 340 -10.08 14.91 11.38
N ALA A 341 -9.16 14.16 12.01
CA ALA A 341 -9.49 12.95 12.76
C ALA A 341 -10.38 13.27 13.98
N ALA A 342 -10.11 14.39 14.68
CA ALA A 342 -10.93 14.85 15.81
C ALA A 342 -12.35 15.23 15.35
N GLU A 343 -12.48 15.97 14.24
CA GLU A 343 -13.79 16.31 13.65
C GLU A 343 -14.61 15.05 13.30
N LEU A 344 -13.99 14.01 12.78
CA LEU A 344 -14.70 12.77 12.45
C LEU A 344 -15.32 12.11 13.69
N ARG A 345 -14.61 12.12 14.81
CA ARG A 345 -15.13 11.57 16.08
C ARG A 345 -16.34 12.34 16.60
N GLU A 346 -16.36 13.66 16.43
CA GLU A 346 -17.45 14.51 16.89
C GLU A 346 -18.71 14.35 16.02
N ASN A 347 -18.55 14.20 14.71
CA ASN A 347 -19.67 14.15 13.75
C ASN A 347 -20.42 12.81 13.72
N VAL A 348 -19.85 11.72 14.26
CA VAL A 348 -20.43 10.37 14.24
C VAL A 348 -21.04 9.99 15.60
N ARG A 349 -20.73 10.74 16.69
CA ARG A 349 -21.33 10.59 18.01
C ARG A 349 -22.61 11.43 18.10
#